data_938fb815c4a2b92ea905b80d4b017db4
#
_entry.id   938fb815c4a2b92ea905b80d4b017db4
#
_cell.length_a   1.000
_cell.length_b   1.000
_cell.length_c   1.000
_cell.angle_alpha   90.00
_cell.angle_beta   90.00
_cell.angle_gamma   90.00
#
_symmetry.space_group_name_H-M   'P 1'
#
loop_
_entity.id
_entity.type
_entity.pdbx_description
1 polymer ?
#
loop_
_entity_poly.entity_id
_entity_poly.type
_entity_poly.pdbx_seq_one_letter_code
_entity_poly.pdbx_strand_id
1 'polypeptide(L)'
;VTRNGRATLSDVARLAGVSASTASLTFSGSGPVSLATRERVLAAAAELGYSGPDPLARSLRRGESGVVGVITNELASSFRDPVALRTLDGLADALGAHDLGMLLIRATDEGEGADLIRRAAMDAAVFLRPLGPHEGVVELLRGRGIAVVLLESIAEGAASVKIADADGMAELAARVRDLGHTRVAVVSLPWAPGVPPGLREDTEPDPDSFPFTLARLTGIRSAGVVPTQIYVSAGSLVEEGFEAAKVLLAQPERPTAIMACSDLLAAGVLLAARELGLAVPGDLSITGFDGVDLPWLAPDVIDSVEQPASRKGQLGGEAAVAMMAGGEPTSIELEVWQRPGTTLGPVPQEV
;
A
#
# COMPACT_ATOMS: atom_id res chain seq x y z
N VAL A 1 2.68 11.97 -42.52
CA VAL A 1 1.23 12.11 -42.25
C VAL A 1 1.09 12.97 -41.00
N THR A 2 0.84 14.28 -41.18
CA THR A 2 0.61 15.25 -40.10
C THR A 2 -0.70 14.89 -39.39
N ARG A 3 -0.59 14.40 -38.15
CA ARG A 3 -1.73 14.24 -37.26
C ARG A 3 -2.20 15.63 -36.81
N ASN A 4 -3.41 16.03 -37.22
CA ASN A 4 -4.18 17.17 -36.73
C ASN A 4 -3.40 18.49 -36.55
N GLY A 5 -3.44 19.38 -37.53
CA GLY A 5 -3.37 20.86 -37.47
C GLY A 5 -2.66 21.56 -36.28
N ARG A 6 -1.94 20.84 -35.43
CA ARG A 6 -1.20 21.39 -34.28
C ARG A 6 0.17 21.86 -34.73
N ALA A 7 0.51 23.10 -34.37
CA ALA A 7 1.85 23.64 -34.56
C ALA A 7 2.92 22.70 -33.95
N THR A 8 4.05 22.60 -34.64
CA THR A 8 5.19 21.78 -34.20
C THR A 8 6.32 22.65 -33.67
N LEU A 9 7.27 22.04 -32.96
CA LEU A 9 8.50 22.75 -32.53
C LEU A 9 9.26 23.35 -33.74
N SER A 10 9.24 22.69 -34.90
CA SER A 10 9.85 23.19 -36.14
C SER A 10 9.16 24.43 -36.68
N ASP A 11 7.84 24.54 -36.53
CA ASP A 11 7.11 25.74 -36.94
C ASP A 11 7.44 26.91 -36.02
N VAL A 12 7.53 26.66 -34.70
CA VAL A 12 7.99 27.68 -33.71
C VAL A 12 9.42 28.13 -34.03
N ALA A 13 10.34 27.21 -34.29
CA ALA A 13 11.73 27.51 -34.62
C ALA A 13 11.82 28.39 -35.87
N ARG A 14 11.04 28.05 -36.91
CA ARG A 14 10.96 28.80 -38.16
C ARG A 14 10.42 30.22 -37.93
N LEU A 15 9.34 30.36 -37.18
CA LEU A 15 8.75 31.67 -36.91
C LEU A 15 9.68 32.55 -36.02
N ALA A 16 10.35 31.96 -35.03
CA ALA A 16 11.30 32.64 -34.16
C ALA A 16 12.66 32.93 -34.84
N GLY A 17 12.93 32.41 -36.05
CA GLY A 17 14.21 32.58 -36.75
C GLY A 17 15.39 31.90 -36.02
N VAL A 18 15.17 30.70 -35.48
CA VAL A 18 16.18 29.92 -34.74
C VAL A 18 16.22 28.47 -35.23
N SER A 19 17.26 27.72 -34.86
CA SER A 19 17.31 26.29 -35.13
C SER A 19 16.30 25.53 -34.23
N ALA A 20 15.83 24.35 -34.67
CA ALA A 20 14.97 23.48 -33.87
C ALA A 20 15.63 23.07 -32.56
N SER A 21 16.96 22.92 -32.52
CA SER A 21 17.71 22.68 -31.30
C SER A 21 17.65 23.86 -30.33
N THR A 22 17.81 25.09 -30.81
CA THR A 22 17.69 26.30 -29.98
C THR A 22 16.27 26.45 -29.39
N ALA A 23 15.23 26.21 -30.22
CA ALA A 23 13.85 26.19 -29.76
C ALA A 23 13.65 25.11 -28.69
N SER A 24 14.17 23.89 -28.88
CA SER A 24 14.10 22.81 -27.90
C SER A 24 14.78 23.15 -26.57
N LEU A 25 15.97 23.77 -26.62
CA LEU A 25 16.70 24.22 -25.43
C LEU A 25 15.94 25.33 -24.68
N THR A 26 15.19 26.18 -25.39
CA THR A 26 14.33 27.19 -24.76
C THR A 26 13.24 26.58 -23.90
N PHE A 27 12.58 25.53 -24.38
CA PHE A 27 11.51 24.83 -23.65
C PHE A 27 12.03 23.93 -22.54
N SER A 28 13.19 23.29 -22.72
CA SER A 28 13.78 22.41 -21.70
C SER A 28 14.47 23.18 -20.57
N GLY A 29 14.77 24.45 -20.75
CA GLY A 29 15.54 25.21 -19.79
C GLY A 29 17.02 24.79 -19.69
N SER A 30 17.44 23.79 -20.44
CA SER A 30 18.80 23.23 -20.42
C SER A 30 19.62 23.83 -21.54
N GLY A 31 20.65 24.63 -21.19
CA GLY A 31 21.63 25.17 -22.13
C GLY A 31 21.63 26.68 -22.29
N PRO A 32 22.68 27.23 -22.89
CA PRO A 32 22.89 28.67 -23.01
C PRO A 32 22.01 29.25 -24.13
N VAL A 33 20.83 29.74 -23.78
CA VAL A 33 19.95 30.52 -24.67
C VAL A 33 19.84 31.91 -24.10
N SER A 34 20.14 32.93 -24.93
CA SER A 34 20.03 34.34 -24.48
C SER A 34 18.58 34.71 -24.17
N LEU A 35 18.36 35.64 -23.22
CA LEU A 35 17.02 36.10 -22.86
C LEU A 35 16.24 36.57 -24.08
N ALA A 36 16.84 37.36 -24.97
CA ALA A 36 16.20 37.85 -26.19
C ALA A 36 15.78 36.70 -27.15
N THR A 37 16.58 35.63 -27.24
CA THR A 37 16.22 34.45 -28.04
C THR A 37 15.09 33.66 -27.37
N ARG A 38 15.12 33.54 -26.05
CA ARG A 38 14.04 32.89 -25.28
C ARG A 38 12.71 33.58 -25.46
N GLU A 39 12.71 34.93 -25.35
CA GLU A 39 11.50 35.72 -25.56
C GLU A 39 10.92 35.56 -26.95
N ARG A 40 11.75 35.60 -28.02
CA ARG A 40 11.29 35.38 -29.40
C ARG A 40 10.67 34.00 -29.58
N VAL A 41 11.29 32.97 -29.04
CA VAL A 41 10.77 31.59 -29.16
C VAL A 41 9.44 31.45 -28.42
N LEU A 42 9.31 32.00 -27.23
CA LEU A 42 8.06 31.94 -26.45
C LEU A 42 6.94 32.78 -27.10
N ALA A 43 7.27 33.96 -27.69
CA ALA A 43 6.31 34.74 -28.46
C ALA A 43 5.82 34.00 -29.70
N ALA A 44 6.72 33.39 -30.47
CA ALA A 44 6.35 32.57 -31.62
C ALA A 44 5.50 31.34 -31.23
N ALA A 45 5.79 30.73 -30.09
CA ALA A 45 5.00 29.63 -29.55
C ALA A 45 3.57 30.08 -29.20
N ALA A 46 3.45 31.22 -28.53
CA ALA A 46 2.15 31.80 -28.16
C ALA A 46 1.31 32.13 -29.42
N GLU A 47 1.93 32.74 -30.45
CA GLU A 47 1.28 33.07 -31.71
C GLU A 47 0.74 31.85 -32.44
N LEU A 48 1.49 30.73 -32.40
CA LEU A 48 1.11 29.46 -33.05
C LEU A 48 0.22 28.58 -32.16
N GLY A 49 -0.09 28.97 -30.94
CA GLY A 49 -0.80 28.14 -29.95
C GLY A 49 -0.02 26.87 -29.58
N TYR A 50 1.33 26.92 -29.62
CA TYR A 50 2.19 25.80 -29.29
C TYR A 50 2.48 25.76 -27.79
N SER A 51 1.99 24.74 -27.09
CA SER A 51 2.11 24.60 -25.64
C SER A 51 3.41 23.94 -25.16
N GLY A 52 4.33 23.62 -26.05
CA GLY A 52 5.59 22.97 -25.73
C GLY A 52 5.80 21.62 -26.47
N PRO A 53 6.99 21.03 -26.35
CA PRO A 53 7.30 19.72 -26.94
C PRO A 53 6.34 18.64 -26.42
N ASP A 54 5.88 17.77 -27.34
CA ASP A 54 5.04 16.65 -27.00
C ASP A 54 5.75 15.74 -25.96
N PRO A 55 5.17 15.51 -24.76
CA PRO A 55 5.75 14.65 -23.76
C PRO A 55 6.00 13.22 -24.27
N LEU A 56 5.10 12.67 -25.11
CA LEU A 56 5.24 11.34 -25.70
C LEU A 56 6.46 11.27 -26.63
N ALA A 57 6.66 12.30 -27.48
CA ALA A 57 7.82 12.37 -28.35
C ALA A 57 9.14 12.54 -27.56
N ARG A 58 9.07 13.14 -26.36
CA ARG A 58 10.22 13.25 -25.45
C ARG A 58 10.54 11.88 -24.84
N SER A 59 9.55 11.18 -24.31
CA SER A 59 9.69 9.85 -23.72
C SER A 59 10.26 8.85 -24.71
N LEU A 60 9.73 8.82 -25.93
CA LEU A 60 10.23 7.95 -27.01
C LEU A 60 11.71 8.22 -27.36
N ARG A 61 12.16 9.47 -27.31
CA ARG A 61 13.58 9.80 -27.58
C ARG A 61 14.51 9.47 -26.43
N ARG A 62 14.02 9.51 -25.18
CA ARG A 62 14.82 9.18 -24.00
C ARG A 62 14.79 7.68 -23.68
N GLY A 63 13.79 6.95 -24.17
CA GLY A 63 13.54 5.58 -23.80
C GLY A 63 12.95 5.42 -22.39
N GLU A 64 12.50 6.53 -21.78
CA GLU A 64 11.96 6.58 -20.42
C GLU A 64 10.58 7.26 -20.46
N SER A 65 9.62 6.71 -19.73
CA SER A 65 8.27 7.26 -19.62
C SER A 65 8.18 8.41 -18.61
N GLY A 66 9.02 8.41 -17.58
CA GLY A 66 8.95 9.29 -16.42
C GLY A 66 7.78 8.90 -15.50
N VAL A 67 7.33 7.64 -15.56
CA VAL A 67 6.17 7.16 -14.83
C VAL A 67 6.49 5.87 -14.08
N VAL A 68 6.07 5.79 -12.84
CA VAL A 68 6.10 4.58 -12.02
C VAL A 68 4.68 4.02 -11.91
N GLY A 69 4.51 2.76 -12.30
CA GLY A 69 3.25 2.03 -12.14
C GLY A 69 3.07 1.64 -10.67
N VAL A 70 1.95 2.01 -10.07
CA VAL A 70 1.58 1.62 -8.72
C VAL A 70 0.43 0.63 -8.82
N ILE A 71 0.71 -0.62 -8.45
CA ILE A 71 -0.14 -1.76 -8.73
C ILE A 71 -0.87 -2.19 -7.45
N THR A 72 -2.18 -2.29 -7.53
CA THR A 72 -3.03 -2.80 -6.45
C THR A 72 -4.15 -3.67 -7.03
N ASN A 73 -4.65 -4.62 -6.26
CA ASN A 73 -5.75 -5.48 -6.68
C ASN A 73 -7.12 -4.82 -6.51
N GLU A 74 -7.26 -3.92 -5.55
CA GLU A 74 -8.54 -3.28 -5.23
C GLU A 74 -8.37 -1.81 -4.86
N LEU A 75 -8.80 -0.91 -5.77
CA LEU A 75 -8.71 0.54 -5.55
C LEU A 75 -9.69 1.04 -4.49
N ALA A 76 -10.92 0.52 -4.48
CA ALA A 76 -11.96 1.04 -3.59
C ALA A 76 -11.61 0.83 -2.11
N SER A 77 -11.15 -0.36 -1.74
CA SER A 77 -10.69 -0.65 -0.38
C SER A 77 -9.39 0.09 -0.05
N SER A 78 -8.44 0.18 -0.99
CA SER A 78 -7.19 0.91 -0.79
C SER A 78 -7.42 2.39 -0.48
N PHE A 79 -8.41 3.04 -1.10
CA PHE A 79 -8.76 4.44 -0.81
C PHE A 79 -9.57 4.63 0.48
N ARG A 80 -10.06 3.56 1.09
CA ARG A 80 -10.71 3.58 2.41
C ARG A 80 -9.77 3.16 3.54
N ASP A 81 -8.59 2.65 3.20
CA ASP A 81 -7.56 2.20 4.14
C ASP A 81 -6.54 3.32 4.38
N PRO A 82 -6.49 3.91 5.60
CA PRO A 82 -5.53 4.97 5.92
C PRO A 82 -4.07 4.55 5.77
N VAL A 83 -3.76 3.25 5.95
CA VAL A 83 -2.40 2.73 5.75
C VAL A 83 -2.01 2.80 4.28
N ALA A 84 -2.91 2.37 3.39
CA ALA A 84 -2.66 2.44 1.95
C ALA A 84 -2.50 3.90 1.48
N LEU A 85 -3.32 4.83 2.00
CA LEU A 85 -3.21 6.25 1.68
C LEU A 85 -1.90 6.87 2.15
N ARG A 86 -1.47 6.60 3.40
CA ARG A 86 -0.18 7.07 3.93
C ARG A 86 1.00 6.48 3.15
N THR A 87 0.90 5.22 2.73
CA THR A 87 1.91 4.56 1.89
C THR A 87 2.00 5.23 0.51
N LEU A 88 0.86 5.51 -0.12
CA LEU A 88 0.80 6.24 -1.40
C LEU A 88 1.36 7.65 -1.29
N ASP A 89 1.08 8.35 -0.20
CA ASP A 89 1.59 9.71 0.06
C ASP A 89 3.12 9.72 0.16
N GLY A 90 3.69 8.83 0.99
CA GLY A 90 5.15 8.68 1.08
C GLY A 90 5.81 8.27 -0.24
N LEU A 91 5.15 7.41 -1.03
CA LEU A 91 5.61 7.04 -2.37
C LEU A 91 5.57 8.24 -3.32
N ALA A 92 4.49 9.03 -3.29
CA ALA A 92 4.34 10.23 -4.10
C ALA A 92 5.44 11.27 -3.81
N ASP A 93 5.74 11.49 -2.53
CA ASP A 93 6.80 12.40 -2.10
C ASP A 93 8.18 11.98 -2.65
N ALA A 94 8.51 10.69 -2.51
CA ALA A 94 9.77 10.15 -3.00
C ALA A 94 9.91 10.28 -4.53
N LEU A 95 8.87 9.94 -5.27
CA LEU A 95 8.87 10.01 -6.74
C LEU A 95 8.84 11.46 -7.23
N GLY A 96 8.07 12.33 -6.56
CA GLY A 96 7.98 13.76 -6.90
C GLY A 96 9.32 14.49 -6.77
N ALA A 97 10.17 14.10 -5.81
CA ALA A 97 11.54 14.62 -5.67
C ALA A 97 12.43 14.35 -6.90
N HIS A 98 12.04 13.40 -7.76
CA HIS A 98 12.74 13.01 -8.99
C HIS A 98 11.95 13.33 -10.26
N ASP A 99 10.94 14.20 -10.20
CA ASP A 99 10.06 14.56 -11.33
C ASP A 99 9.36 13.33 -11.99
N LEU A 100 9.08 12.28 -11.21
CA LEU A 100 8.39 11.09 -11.67
C LEU A 100 6.90 11.15 -11.34
N GLY A 101 6.06 10.73 -12.30
CA GLY A 101 4.62 10.59 -12.11
C GLY A 101 4.25 9.19 -11.61
N MET A 102 3.07 9.06 -10.99
CA MET A 102 2.47 7.77 -10.62
C MET A 102 1.33 7.40 -11.55
N LEU A 103 1.29 6.14 -11.98
CA LEU A 103 0.17 5.54 -12.72
C LEU A 103 -0.45 4.44 -11.87
N LEU A 104 -1.65 4.67 -11.33
CA LEU A 104 -2.37 3.64 -10.60
C LEU A 104 -2.93 2.59 -11.58
N ILE A 105 -2.56 1.33 -11.34
CA ILE A 105 -3.00 0.19 -12.13
C ILE A 105 -3.74 -0.78 -11.21
N ARG A 106 -5.01 -1.02 -11.52
CA ARG A 106 -5.72 -2.13 -10.89
C ARG A 106 -5.37 -3.40 -11.64
N ALA A 107 -4.74 -4.34 -10.93
CA ALA A 107 -4.48 -5.67 -11.43
C ALA A 107 -5.26 -6.68 -10.62
N THR A 108 -5.98 -7.56 -11.30
CA THR A 108 -6.62 -8.73 -10.71
C THR A 108 -5.80 -9.97 -11.08
N ASP A 109 -5.92 -11.01 -10.28
CA ASP A 109 -5.12 -12.24 -10.41
C ASP A 109 -5.33 -12.98 -11.75
N GLU A 110 -6.41 -12.69 -12.46
CA GLU A 110 -6.72 -13.32 -13.75
C GLU A 110 -7.09 -12.30 -14.84
N GLY A 111 -6.59 -12.49 -16.05
CA GLY A 111 -7.09 -11.88 -17.27
C GLY A 111 -6.65 -10.43 -17.52
N GLU A 112 -7.60 -9.51 -17.62
CA GLU A 112 -7.40 -8.12 -18.11
C GLU A 112 -6.40 -7.28 -17.33
N GLY A 113 -6.23 -7.52 -16.01
CA GLY A 113 -5.29 -6.79 -15.16
C GLY A 113 -3.83 -7.04 -15.52
N ALA A 114 -3.47 -8.29 -15.81
CA ALA A 114 -2.12 -8.65 -16.26
C ALA A 114 -1.79 -8.00 -17.61
N ASP A 115 -2.77 -7.86 -18.50
CA ASP A 115 -2.59 -7.21 -19.80
C ASP A 115 -2.41 -5.70 -19.69
N LEU A 116 -3.00 -5.05 -18.70
CA LEU A 116 -2.74 -3.63 -18.42
C LEU A 116 -1.29 -3.42 -17.96
N ILE A 117 -0.79 -4.24 -17.06
CA ILE A 117 0.61 -4.20 -16.61
C ILE A 117 1.55 -4.43 -17.79
N ARG A 118 1.24 -5.40 -18.66
CA ARG A 118 2.04 -5.69 -19.86
C ARG A 118 2.13 -4.55 -20.84
N ARG A 119 1.07 -3.72 -20.96
CA ARG A 119 0.97 -2.64 -21.96
C ARG A 119 1.28 -1.27 -21.40
N ALA A 120 1.32 -1.10 -20.09
CA ALA A 120 1.59 0.19 -19.47
C ALA A 120 2.99 0.69 -19.82
N ALA A 121 3.07 1.97 -20.16
CA ALA A 121 4.34 2.67 -20.33
C ALA A 121 4.78 3.15 -18.95
N MET A 122 5.72 2.44 -18.35
CA MET A 122 6.28 2.74 -17.02
C MET A 122 7.73 2.28 -16.96
N ASP A 123 8.51 2.94 -16.12
CA ASP A 123 9.95 2.67 -15.96
C ASP A 123 10.22 1.81 -14.71
N ALA A 124 9.30 1.85 -13.76
CA ALA A 124 9.29 0.98 -12.58
C ALA A 124 7.85 0.59 -12.22
N ALA A 125 7.71 -0.49 -11.46
CA ALA A 125 6.44 -0.99 -10.92
C ALA A 125 6.58 -1.19 -9.41
N VAL A 126 5.70 -0.57 -8.63
CA VAL A 126 5.59 -0.73 -7.18
C VAL A 126 4.28 -1.44 -6.87
N PHE A 127 4.37 -2.60 -6.24
CA PHE A 127 3.20 -3.38 -5.81
C PHE A 127 2.88 -3.00 -4.37
N LEU A 128 1.70 -2.39 -4.15
CA LEU A 128 1.26 -1.96 -2.82
C LEU A 128 0.88 -3.13 -1.90
N ARG A 129 0.51 -4.25 -2.48
CA ARG A 129 0.12 -5.48 -1.79
C ARG A 129 0.61 -6.69 -2.59
N PRO A 130 0.86 -7.82 -1.92
CA PRO A 130 1.11 -9.07 -2.63
C PRO A 130 -0.06 -9.40 -3.56
N LEU A 131 0.24 -9.74 -4.79
CA LEU A 131 -0.75 -10.17 -5.79
C LEU A 131 -0.93 -11.70 -5.81
N GLY A 132 -0.69 -12.39 -4.70
CA GLY A 132 -0.65 -13.86 -4.69
C GLY A 132 0.62 -14.40 -5.36
N PRO A 133 0.68 -15.65 -5.81
CA PRO A 133 1.86 -16.28 -6.39
C PRO A 133 2.16 -15.77 -7.81
N HIS A 134 2.59 -14.49 -7.92
CA HIS A 134 2.82 -13.83 -9.23
C HIS A 134 4.30 -13.68 -9.60
N GLU A 135 5.07 -14.72 -9.41
CA GLU A 135 6.43 -14.78 -9.95
C GLU A 135 6.47 -14.42 -11.45
N GLY A 136 5.47 -14.87 -12.22
CA GLY A 136 5.38 -14.60 -13.65
C GLY A 136 5.22 -13.12 -14.04
N VAL A 137 4.57 -12.28 -13.22
CA VAL A 137 4.45 -10.83 -13.50
C VAL A 137 5.76 -10.11 -13.19
N VAL A 138 6.42 -10.47 -12.09
CA VAL A 138 7.74 -9.93 -11.72
C VAL A 138 8.76 -10.28 -12.81
N GLU A 139 8.79 -11.52 -13.23
CA GLU A 139 9.70 -12.01 -14.28
C GLU A 139 9.44 -11.32 -15.63
N LEU A 140 8.17 -11.15 -15.99
CA LEU A 140 7.78 -10.40 -17.19
C LEU A 140 8.27 -8.95 -17.17
N LEU A 141 8.07 -8.24 -16.07
CA LEU A 141 8.48 -6.83 -15.93
C LEU A 141 9.99 -6.69 -15.97
N ARG A 142 10.71 -7.57 -15.28
CA ARG A 142 12.17 -7.63 -15.32
C ARG A 142 12.70 -7.91 -16.72
N GLY A 143 12.08 -8.86 -17.44
CA GLY A 143 12.42 -9.16 -18.84
C GLY A 143 12.24 -7.97 -19.78
N ARG A 144 11.45 -6.97 -19.41
CA ARG A 144 11.27 -5.70 -20.12
C ARG A 144 12.20 -4.59 -19.64
N GLY A 145 13.06 -4.86 -18.67
CA GLY A 145 13.94 -3.86 -18.03
C GLY A 145 13.22 -2.91 -17.10
N ILE A 146 12.00 -3.27 -16.63
CA ILE A 146 11.23 -2.49 -15.68
C ILE A 146 11.65 -2.88 -14.25
N ALA A 147 12.06 -1.90 -13.45
CA ALA A 147 12.38 -2.08 -12.04
C ALA A 147 11.13 -2.52 -11.25
N VAL A 148 11.27 -3.50 -10.35
CA VAL A 148 10.15 -4.00 -9.55
C VAL A 148 10.43 -3.80 -8.06
N VAL A 149 9.47 -3.21 -7.36
CA VAL A 149 9.47 -3.03 -5.91
C VAL A 149 8.21 -3.66 -5.34
N LEU A 150 8.38 -4.46 -4.31
CA LEU A 150 7.30 -5.14 -3.62
C LEU A 150 7.15 -4.56 -2.21
N LEU A 151 5.96 -4.13 -1.84
CA LEU A 151 5.62 -3.82 -0.47
C LEU A 151 4.96 -5.05 0.16
N GLU A 152 5.42 -5.43 1.35
CA GLU A 152 4.94 -6.57 2.16
C GLU A 152 5.12 -7.96 1.50
N SER A 153 6.00 -8.07 0.51
CA SER A 153 6.33 -9.36 -0.10
C SER A 153 7.76 -9.38 -0.63
N ILE A 154 8.25 -10.56 -1.00
CA ILE A 154 9.59 -10.79 -1.50
C ILE A 154 9.51 -11.61 -2.79
N ALA A 155 10.29 -11.23 -3.79
CA ALA A 155 10.54 -12.05 -4.97
C ALA A 155 11.97 -11.85 -5.47
N GLU A 156 12.52 -12.85 -6.15
CA GLU A 156 13.86 -12.77 -6.72
C GLU A 156 13.97 -11.62 -7.74
N GLY A 157 14.99 -10.79 -7.57
CA GLY A 157 15.29 -9.68 -8.46
C GLY A 157 14.34 -8.49 -8.36
N ALA A 158 13.52 -8.42 -7.33
CA ALA A 158 12.72 -7.25 -6.95
C ALA A 158 13.26 -6.65 -5.64
N ALA A 159 13.18 -5.33 -5.50
CA ALA A 159 13.39 -4.72 -4.19
C ALA A 159 12.16 -4.98 -3.30
N SER A 160 12.38 -5.01 -1.99
CA SER A 160 11.32 -5.29 -1.02
C SER A 160 11.38 -4.30 0.14
N VAL A 161 10.21 -3.80 0.54
CA VAL A 161 10.05 -3.05 1.79
C VAL A 161 8.89 -3.66 2.55
N LYS A 162 9.19 -4.20 3.73
CA LYS A 162 8.21 -4.83 4.63
C LYS A 162 8.36 -4.28 6.03
N ILE A 163 7.47 -4.65 6.92
CA ILE A 163 7.49 -4.30 8.34
C ILE A 163 7.66 -5.56 9.19
N ALA A 164 8.04 -5.39 10.45
CA ALA A 164 8.20 -6.47 11.41
C ALA A 164 6.84 -6.91 12.00
N ASP A 165 5.92 -7.39 11.11
CA ASP A 165 4.55 -7.79 11.48
C ASP A 165 4.52 -8.82 12.60
N ALA A 166 5.37 -9.85 12.51
CA ALA A 166 5.40 -10.95 13.47
C ALA A 166 5.84 -10.47 14.85
N ASP A 167 6.89 -9.65 14.92
CA ASP A 167 7.44 -9.15 16.17
C ASP A 167 6.44 -8.22 16.87
N GLY A 168 5.82 -7.29 16.12
CA GLY A 168 4.82 -6.39 16.68
C GLY A 168 3.60 -7.12 17.23
N MET A 169 3.10 -8.12 16.50
CA MET A 169 1.97 -8.94 16.98
C MET A 169 2.37 -9.86 18.13
N ALA A 170 3.59 -10.38 18.16
CA ALA A 170 4.07 -11.19 19.28
C ALA A 170 4.11 -10.38 20.58
N GLU A 171 4.63 -9.16 20.53
CA GLU A 171 4.65 -8.28 21.71
C GLU A 171 3.23 -7.92 22.20
N LEU A 172 2.32 -7.58 21.29
CA LEU A 172 0.93 -7.29 21.61
C LEU A 172 0.21 -8.51 22.18
N ALA A 173 0.40 -9.70 21.59
CA ALA A 173 -0.16 -10.95 22.07
C ALA A 173 0.38 -11.35 23.46
N ALA A 174 1.65 -11.11 23.74
CA ALA A 174 2.22 -11.31 25.07
C ALA A 174 1.52 -10.43 26.11
N ARG A 175 1.22 -9.17 25.79
CA ARG A 175 0.44 -8.29 26.69
C ARG A 175 -0.96 -8.83 26.93
N VAL A 176 -1.65 -9.32 25.91
CA VAL A 176 -2.99 -9.95 26.05
C VAL A 176 -2.92 -11.17 26.96
N ARG A 177 -1.94 -12.06 26.75
CA ARG A 177 -1.71 -13.23 27.61
C ARG A 177 -1.42 -12.85 29.06
N ASP A 178 -0.51 -11.89 29.28
CA ASP A 178 -0.04 -11.49 30.60
C ASP A 178 -1.15 -10.79 31.42
N LEU A 179 -2.19 -10.28 30.76
CA LEU A 179 -3.44 -9.79 31.36
C LEU A 179 -4.43 -10.93 31.71
N GLY A 180 -4.06 -12.18 31.47
CA GLY A 180 -4.81 -13.37 31.89
C GLY A 180 -5.82 -13.90 30.87
N HIS A 181 -5.86 -13.37 29.63
CA HIS A 181 -6.79 -13.85 28.62
C HIS A 181 -6.38 -15.23 28.10
N THR A 182 -7.28 -16.20 28.19
CA THR A 182 -7.13 -17.56 27.67
C THR A 182 -8.11 -17.87 26.54
N ARG A 183 -9.27 -17.21 26.52
CA ARG A 183 -10.23 -17.28 25.40
C ARG A 183 -10.00 -16.08 24.49
N VAL A 184 -9.08 -16.24 23.54
CA VAL A 184 -8.69 -15.20 22.59
C VAL A 184 -9.19 -15.58 21.21
N ALA A 185 -9.98 -14.70 20.57
CA ALA A 185 -10.33 -14.83 19.15
C ALA A 185 -9.48 -13.86 18.32
N VAL A 186 -9.36 -14.18 17.02
CA VAL A 186 -8.65 -13.33 16.06
C VAL A 186 -9.59 -12.96 14.92
N VAL A 187 -9.60 -11.68 14.54
CA VAL A 187 -10.16 -11.22 13.27
C VAL A 187 -8.99 -10.99 12.32
N SER A 188 -8.81 -11.94 11.44
CA SER A 188 -7.69 -12.00 10.50
C SER A 188 -7.99 -11.20 9.23
N LEU A 189 -6.95 -10.68 8.59
CA LEU A 189 -6.99 -10.24 7.19
C LEU A 189 -7.24 -11.45 6.26
N PRO A 190 -7.57 -11.21 4.97
CA PRO A 190 -7.71 -12.31 4.00
C PRO A 190 -6.49 -13.24 4.02
N TRP A 191 -6.71 -14.54 3.89
CA TRP A 191 -5.61 -15.51 3.91
C TRP A 191 -4.94 -15.62 2.54
N ALA A 192 -5.73 -15.82 1.50
CA ALA A 192 -5.25 -15.94 0.12
C ALA A 192 -6.37 -15.54 -0.86
N PRO A 193 -6.06 -15.31 -2.15
CA PRO A 193 -7.07 -15.11 -3.17
C PRO A 193 -8.06 -16.28 -3.21
N GLY A 194 -9.35 -15.97 -3.29
CA GLY A 194 -10.40 -16.98 -3.38
C GLY A 194 -10.77 -17.69 -2.07
N VAL A 195 -10.06 -17.44 -0.95
CA VAL A 195 -10.47 -17.93 0.36
C VAL A 195 -11.67 -17.09 0.85
N PRO A 196 -12.86 -17.69 1.03
CA PRO A 196 -14.04 -16.94 1.43
C PRO A 196 -13.91 -16.42 2.87
N PRO A 197 -14.51 -15.29 3.22
CA PRO A 197 -14.55 -14.81 4.60
C PRO A 197 -15.39 -15.74 5.47
N GLY A 198 -15.14 -15.72 6.79
CA GLY A 198 -15.91 -16.48 7.76
C GLY A 198 -15.10 -17.11 8.87
N LEU A 199 -15.82 -17.74 9.79
CA LEU A 199 -15.25 -18.47 10.92
C LEU A 199 -14.48 -19.70 10.43
N ARG A 200 -13.32 -19.97 11.04
CA ARG A 200 -12.49 -21.16 10.77
C ARG A 200 -12.53 -22.12 11.93
N GLU A 201 -12.71 -23.40 11.60
CA GLU A 201 -12.57 -24.52 12.55
C GLU A 201 -11.08 -24.80 12.81
N ASP A 202 -10.29 -24.77 11.72
CA ASP A 202 -8.84 -24.85 11.81
C ASP A 202 -8.26 -23.43 12.01
N THR A 203 -7.52 -23.27 13.07
CA THR A 203 -6.88 -21.99 13.43
C THR A 203 -5.44 -21.89 12.91
N GLU A 204 -4.91 -22.93 12.24
CA GLU A 204 -3.61 -22.85 11.59
C GLU A 204 -3.74 -22.17 10.20
N PRO A 205 -3.00 -21.09 9.94
CA PRO A 205 -3.02 -20.46 8.63
C PRO A 205 -2.33 -21.36 7.60
N ASP A 206 -2.87 -21.38 6.38
CA ASP A 206 -2.22 -22.03 5.25
C ASP A 206 -0.85 -21.37 5.01
N PRO A 207 0.24 -22.15 4.80
CA PRO A 207 1.54 -21.60 4.42
C PRO A 207 1.52 -20.71 3.16
N ASP A 208 0.56 -20.94 2.26
CA ASP A 208 0.35 -20.13 1.06
C ASP A 208 -0.47 -18.84 1.31
N SER A 209 -0.78 -18.53 2.58
CA SER A 209 -1.45 -17.30 2.95
C SER A 209 -0.60 -16.06 2.61
N PHE A 210 -1.26 -14.91 2.47
CA PHE A 210 -0.55 -13.65 2.28
C PHE A 210 0.53 -13.45 3.35
N PRO A 211 1.76 -13.04 2.99
CA PRO A 211 2.90 -12.97 3.92
C PRO A 211 2.62 -12.15 5.19
N PHE A 212 1.96 -11.00 5.06
CA PHE A 212 1.60 -10.16 6.21
C PHE A 212 0.56 -10.82 7.13
N THR A 213 -0.41 -11.56 6.56
CA THR A 213 -1.41 -12.31 7.34
C THR A 213 -0.74 -13.45 8.11
N LEU A 214 0.08 -14.23 7.41
CA LEU A 214 0.83 -15.33 8.00
C LEU A 214 1.77 -14.83 9.11
N ALA A 215 2.49 -13.74 8.88
CA ALA A 215 3.39 -13.13 9.85
C ALA A 215 2.64 -12.69 11.13
N ARG A 216 1.50 -11.98 11.02
CA ARG A 216 0.70 -11.54 12.17
C ARG A 216 0.17 -12.73 12.96
N LEU A 217 -0.38 -13.76 12.30
CA LEU A 217 -0.86 -14.96 12.99
C LEU A 217 0.28 -15.77 13.64
N THR A 218 1.43 -15.86 12.99
CA THR A 218 2.63 -16.49 13.55
C THR A 218 3.12 -15.73 14.77
N GLY A 219 3.13 -14.40 14.76
CA GLY A 219 3.48 -13.56 15.89
C GLY A 219 2.60 -13.82 17.10
N ILE A 220 1.27 -13.88 16.92
CA ILE A 220 0.31 -14.21 18.00
C ILE A 220 0.68 -15.55 18.66
N ARG A 221 0.94 -16.57 17.85
CA ARG A 221 1.24 -17.92 18.34
C ARG A 221 2.60 -18.00 19.01
N SER A 222 3.61 -17.31 18.48
CA SER A 222 4.97 -17.29 19.05
C SER A 222 4.98 -16.73 20.47
N ALA A 223 4.04 -15.86 20.81
CA ALA A 223 3.82 -15.35 22.17
C ALA A 223 3.13 -16.34 23.12
N GLY A 224 2.80 -17.55 22.65
CA GLY A 224 2.07 -18.56 23.43
C GLY A 224 0.56 -18.36 23.45
N VAL A 225 0.00 -17.47 22.63
CA VAL A 225 -1.45 -17.31 22.47
C VAL A 225 -1.91 -18.22 21.34
N VAL A 226 -2.72 -19.22 21.69
CA VAL A 226 -3.39 -20.07 20.70
C VAL A 226 -4.82 -19.55 20.56
N PRO A 227 -5.20 -18.96 19.42
CA PRO A 227 -6.56 -18.48 19.22
C PRO A 227 -7.57 -19.62 19.36
N THR A 228 -8.63 -19.38 20.12
CA THR A 228 -9.75 -20.34 20.22
C THR A 228 -10.61 -20.32 18.97
N GLN A 229 -10.61 -19.19 18.25
CA GLN A 229 -11.40 -18.97 17.06
C GLN A 229 -10.67 -17.95 16.16
N ILE A 230 -10.75 -18.18 14.83
CA ILE A 230 -10.30 -17.19 13.85
C ILE A 230 -11.44 -16.90 12.88
N TYR A 231 -11.75 -15.63 12.70
CA TYR A 231 -12.62 -15.17 11.62
C TYR A 231 -11.76 -14.51 10.54
N VAL A 232 -11.80 -15.04 9.33
CA VAL A 232 -11.13 -14.48 8.16
C VAL A 232 -12.03 -13.42 7.55
N SER A 233 -11.57 -12.17 7.47
CA SER A 233 -12.31 -11.07 6.83
C SER A 233 -12.13 -11.06 5.32
N ALA A 234 -13.02 -10.39 4.60
CA ALA A 234 -12.85 -10.15 3.16
C ALA A 234 -11.84 -9.02 2.87
N GLY A 235 -11.56 -8.16 3.85
CA GLY A 235 -10.62 -7.05 3.74
C GLY A 235 -10.44 -6.32 5.06
N SER A 236 -9.63 -5.25 5.05
CA SER A 236 -9.39 -4.38 6.21
C SER A 236 -10.40 -3.22 6.21
N LEU A 237 -11.66 -3.50 6.61
CA LEU A 237 -12.72 -2.50 6.68
C LEU A 237 -13.50 -2.62 8.00
N VAL A 238 -14.10 -1.51 8.44
CA VAL A 238 -14.87 -1.44 9.69
C VAL A 238 -16.07 -2.39 9.66
N GLU A 239 -16.80 -2.45 8.56
CA GLU A 239 -17.94 -3.33 8.37
C GLU A 239 -17.57 -4.81 8.46
N GLU A 240 -16.39 -5.20 7.97
CA GLU A 240 -15.88 -6.57 8.07
C GLU A 240 -15.58 -6.96 9.53
N GLY A 241 -14.95 -6.06 10.29
CA GLY A 241 -14.70 -6.25 11.72
C GLY A 241 -15.99 -6.34 12.53
N PHE A 242 -17.00 -5.54 12.16
CA PHE A 242 -18.32 -5.56 12.80
C PHE A 242 -19.04 -6.90 12.60
N GLU A 243 -19.10 -7.41 11.38
CA GLU A 243 -19.71 -8.71 11.09
C GLU A 243 -18.92 -9.87 11.72
N ALA A 244 -17.59 -9.81 11.70
CA ALA A 244 -16.75 -10.80 12.38
C ALA A 244 -17.04 -10.88 13.88
N ALA A 245 -17.15 -9.72 14.55
CA ALA A 245 -17.43 -9.65 15.97
C ALA A 245 -18.80 -10.26 16.31
N LYS A 246 -19.84 -9.99 15.53
CA LYS A 246 -21.18 -10.58 15.74
C LYS A 246 -21.12 -12.11 15.71
N VAL A 247 -20.36 -12.68 14.79
CA VAL A 247 -20.19 -14.13 14.68
C VAL A 247 -19.41 -14.68 15.89
N LEU A 248 -18.27 -14.05 16.23
CA LEU A 248 -17.40 -14.50 17.33
C LEU A 248 -18.08 -14.37 18.70
N LEU A 249 -18.79 -13.27 18.95
CA LEU A 249 -19.44 -13.00 20.23
C LEU A 249 -20.74 -13.80 20.43
N ALA A 250 -21.31 -14.36 19.37
CA ALA A 250 -22.45 -15.25 19.44
C ALA A 250 -22.07 -16.73 19.75
N GLN A 251 -20.78 -17.06 19.78
CA GLN A 251 -20.35 -18.42 20.09
C GLN A 251 -20.59 -18.79 21.56
N PRO A 252 -20.85 -20.09 21.87
CA PRO A 252 -21.07 -20.56 23.24
C PRO A 252 -19.93 -20.20 24.21
N GLU A 253 -18.69 -20.33 23.74
CA GLU A 253 -17.50 -19.93 24.48
C GLU A 253 -17.03 -18.55 24.00
N ARG A 254 -17.74 -17.50 24.47
CA ARG A 254 -17.43 -16.13 24.08
C ARG A 254 -15.98 -15.77 24.43
N PRO A 255 -15.22 -15.19 23.50
CA PRO A 255 -13.86 -14.73 23.78
C PRO A 255 -13.88 -13.57 24.79
N THR A 256 -12.83 -13.48 25.61
CA THR A 256 -12.58 -12.35 26.54
C THR A 256 -11.68 -11.30 25.90
N ALA A 257 -10.98 -11.66 24.83
CA ALA A 257 -10.21 -10.73 24.00
C ALA A 257 -10.39 -11.06 22.52
N ILE A 258 -10.47 -10.04 21.69
CA ILE A 258 -10.41 -10.14 20.23
C ILE A 258 -9.21 -9.36 19.74
N MET A 259 -8.26 -10.06 19.13
CA MET A 259 -7.12 -9.47 18.45
C MET A 259 -7.46 -9.31 16.97
N ALA A 260 -7.64 -8.07 16.53
CA ALA A 260 -7.88 -7.78 15.13
C ALA A 260 -6.55 -7.48 14.41
N CYS A 261 -6.40 -8.03 13.21
CA CYS A 261 -5.20 -7.83 12.41
C CYS A 261 -5.19 -6.48 11.65
N SER A 262 -6.05 -5.54 11.99
CA SER A 262 -5.96 -4.12 11.61
C SER A 262 -6.82 -3.25 12.53
N ASP A 263 -6.55 -1.96 12.59
CA ASP A 263 -7.32 -1.01 13.40
C ASP A 263 -8.72 -0.77 12.85
N LEU A 264 -8.93 -0.87 11.55
CA LEU A 264 -10.28 -0.78 10.96
C LEU A 264 -11.13 -1.99 11.36
N LEU A 265 -10.54 -3.18 11.37
CA LEU A 265 -11.21 -4.37 11.88
C LEU A 265 -11.50 -4.24 13.39
N ALA A 266 -10.51 -3.77 14.18
CA ALA A 266 -10.69 -3.50 15.61
C ALA A 266 -11.80 -2.48 15.89
N ALA A 267 -11.89 -1.43 15.07
CA ALA A 267 -12.96 -0.45 15.15
C ALA A 267 -14.34 -1.08 14.92
N GLY A 268 -14.44 -1.96 13.94
CA GLY A 268 -15.67 -2.73 13.69
C GLY A 268 -16.05 -3.60 14.88
N VAL A 269 -15.07 -4.30 15.48
CA VAL A 269 -15.27 -5.11 16.69
C VAL A 269 -15.77 -4.24 17.84
N LEU A 270 -15.18 -3.06 18.06
CA LEU A 270 -15.59 -2.13 19.10
C LEU A 270 -17.03 -1.64 18.91
N LEU A 271 -17.41 -1.31 17.68
CA LEU A 271 -18.80 -0.91 17.37
C LEU A 271 -19.80 -2.03 17.64
N ALA A 272 -19.47 -3.27 17.28
CA ALA A 272 -20.32 -4.42 17.57
C ALA A 272 -20.42 -4.70 19.08
N ALA A 273 -19.31 -4.57 19.84
CA ALA A 273 -19.32 -4.68 21.28
C ALA A 273 -20.23 -3.64 21.94
N ARG A 274 -20.17 -2.38 21.48
CA ARG A 274 -21.06 -1.30 21.95
C ARG A 274 -22.54 -1.60 21.63
N GLU A 275 -22.86 -2.11 20.44
CA GLU A 275 -24.22 -2.50 20.05
C GLU A 275 -24.77 -3.62 20.95
N LEU A 276 -23.91 -4.56 21.36
CA LEU A 276 -24.24 -5.65 22.25
C LEU A 276 -24.24 -5.24 23.74
N GLY A 277 -23.96 -3.98 24.06
CA GLY A 277 -23.91 -3.47 25.43
C GLY A 277 -22.72 -3.97 26.25
N LEU A 278 -21.65 -4.44 25.59
CA LEU A 278 -20.43 -4.91 26.27
C LEU A 278 -19.52 -3.74 26.62
N ALA A 279 -19.04 -3.72 27.85
CA ALA A 279 -18.02 -2.78 28.28
C ALA A 279 -16.64 -3.17 27.70
N VAL A 280 -15.96 -2.23 27.07
CA VAL A 280 -14.58 -2.39 26.59
C VAL A 280 -13.70 -1.46 27.46
N PRO A 281 -12.64 -1.96 28.11
CA PRO A 281 -12.15 -3.36 28.10
C PRO A 281 -12.82 -4.28 29.15
N GLY A 282 -13.82 -3.82 29.92
CA GLY A 282 -14.37 -4.51 31.09
C GLY A 282 -14.91 -5.92 30.82
N ASP A 283 -15.70 -6.10 29.75
CA ASP A 283 -16.27 -7.39 29.33
C ASP A 283 -15.51 -8.01 28.17
N LEU A 284 -14.85 -7.19 27.38
CA LEU A 284 -14.12 -7.60 26.17
C LEU A 284 -12.92 -6.69 25.94
N SER A 285 -11.74 -7.26 25.89
CA SER A 285 -10.55 -6.58 25.40
C SER A 285 -10.47 -6.63 23.88
N ILE A 286 -10.02 -5.53 23.26
CA ILE A 286 -9.88 -5.40 21.80
C ILE A 286 -8.51 -4.83 21.49
N THR A 287 -7.79 -5.45 20.53
CA THR A 287 -6.54 -4.91 20.03
C THR A 287 -6.57 -4.83 18.51
N GLY A 288 -5.73 -3.95 17.94
CA GLY A 288 -5.60 -3.72 16.53
C GLY A 288 -4.16 -3.82 16.04
N PHE A 289 -3.96 -3.43 14.80
CA PHE A 289 -2.67 -3.25 14.15
C PHE A 289 -2.80 -2.09 13.16
N ASP A 290 -1.75 -1.32 12.92
CA ASP A 290 -1.56 -0.23 11.97
C ASP A 290 -1.27 1.12 12.63
N GLY A 291 -1.75 1.39 13.85
CA GLY A 291 -1.59 2.65 14.55
C GLY A 291 -2.36 3.81 13.89
N VAL A 292 -3.57 3.53 13.41
CA VAL A 292 -4.40 4.53 12.73
C VAL A 292 -5.16 5.39 13.74
N ASP A 293 -5.18 6.70 13.50
CA ASP A 293 -6.02 7.61 14.27
C ASP A 293 -7.49 7.49 13.84
N LEU A 294 -8.36 7.12 14.78
CA LEU A 294 -9.80 6.94 14.58
C LEU A 294 -10.59 7.84 15.55
N PRO A 295 -10.55 9.18 15.38
CA PRO A 295 -11.12 10.13 16.37
C PRO A 295 -12.63 9.98 16.55
N TRP A 296 -13.33 9.38 15.62
CA TRP A 296 -14.76 9.09 15.70
C TRP A 296 -15.10 7.93 16.66
N LEU A 297 -14.11 7.19 17.16
CA LEU A 297 -14.30 6.19 18.21
C LEU A 297 -14.31 6.78 19.62
N ALA A 298 -13.97 8.06 19.77
CA ALA A 298 -13.86 8.69 21.09
C ALA A 298 -15.04 8.33 22.01
N PRO A 299 -14.78 8.11 23.32
CA PRO A 299 -13.51 8.32 24.01
C PRO A 299 -12.49 7.16 23.88
N ASP A 300 -12.83 6.07 23.22
CA ASP A 300 -11.98 4.89 23.11
C ASP A 300 -10.85 5.09 22.09
N VAL A 301 -9.69 4.54 22.42
CA VAL A 301 -8.50 4.48 21.59
C VAL A 301 -8.08 3.01 21.50
N ILE A 302 -7.94 2.48 20.30
CA ILE A 302 -7.53 1.08 20.10
C ILE A 302 -6.10 0.87 20.62
N ASP A 303 -5.90 -0.16 21.46
CA ASP A 303 -4.58 -0.71 21.73
C ASP A 303 -4.05 -1.39 20.46
N SER A 304 -2.95 -0.92 19.91
CA SER A 304 -2.52 -1.25 18.57
C SER A 304 -1.00 -1.40 18.44
N VAL A 305 -0.58 -1.95 17.32
CA VAL A 305 0.81 -1.87 16.81
C VAL A 305 0.85 -0.80 15.72
N GLU A 306 1.68 0.21 15.90
CA GLU A 306 1.86 1.28 14.92
C GLU A 306 2.91 0.90 13.88
N GLN A 307 2.58 1.05 12.60
CA GLN A 307 3.49 0.84 11.49
C GLN A 307 3.85 2.16 10.78
N PRO A 308 5.10 2.31 10.30
CA PRO A 308 5.55 3.52 9.62
C PRO A 308 5.11 3.56 8.14
N ALA A 309 3.80 3.63 7.88
CA ALA A 309 3.23 3.47 6.54
C ALA A 309 3.78 4.48 5.51
N SER A 310 3.90 5.77 5.89
CA SER A 310 4.49 6.79 4.99
C SER A 310 5.95 6.51 4.69
N ARG A 311 6.74 6.10 5.70
CA ARG A 311 8.16 5.74 5.48
C ARG A 311 8.30 4.50 4.61
N LYS A 312 7.41 3.52 4.75
CA LYS A 312 7.34 2.33 3.87
C LYS A 312 7.15 2.74 2.41
N GLY A 313 6.19 3.63 2.15
CA GLY A 313 5.95 4.18 0.82
C GLY A 313 7.15 4.95 0.29
N GLN A 314 7.74 5.83 1.11
CA GLN A 314 8.92 6.60 0.75
C GLN A 314 10.09 5.70 0.34
N LEU A 315 10.41 4.68 1.15
CA LEU A 315 11.47 3.72 0.83
C LEU A 315 11.17 2.91 -0.44
N GLY A 316 9.91 2.57 -0.68
CA GLY A 316 9.48 1.95 -1.93
C GLY A 316 9.77 2.83 -3.15
N GLY A 317 9.52 4.13 -3.05
CA GLY A 317 9.86 5.11 -4.09
C GLY A 317 11.36 5.29 -4.29
N GLU A 318 12.11 5.44 -3.19
CA GLU A 318 13.57 5.53 -3.20
C GLU A 318 14.20 4.28 -3.85
N ALA A 319 13.69 3.07 -3.53
CA ALA A 319 14.14 1.82 -4.15
C ALA A 319 13.84 1.76 -5.65
N ALA A 320 12.65 2.21 -6.07
CA ALA A 320 12.29 2.27 -7.49
C ALA A 320 13.25 3.19 -8.26
N VAL A 321 13.51 4.38 -7.75
CA VAL A 321 14.45 5.35 -8.34
C VAL A 321 15.87 4.77 -8.41
N ALA A 322 16.35 4.16 -7.33
CA ALA A 322 17.67 3.54 -7.30
C ALA A 322 17.82 2.42 -8.34
N MET A 323 16.82 1.55 -8.47
CA MET A 323 16.82 0.47 -9.47
C MET A 323 16.71 1.00 -10.90
N MET A 324 15.92 2.05 -11.16
CA MET A 324 15.87 2.71 -12.47
C MET A 324 17.25 3.29 -12.86
N ALA A 325 18.04 3.70 -11.89
CA ALA A 325 19.43 4.16 -12.11
C ALA A 325 20.45 3.00 -12.22
N GLY A 326 20.01 1.75 -12.26
CA GLY A 326 20.86 0.56 -12.37
C GLY A 326 21.38 0.02 -11.02
N GLY A 327 20.79 0.45 -9.90
CA GLY A 327 21.08 -0.10 -8.58
C GLY A 327 20.56 -1.54 -8.42
N GLU A 328 21.19 -2.28 -7.50
CA GLU A 328 20.75 -3.63 -7.16
C GLU A 328 19.49 -3.62 -6.28
N PRO A 329 18.63 -4.66 -6.38
CA PRO A 329 17.47 -4.81 -5.51
C PRO A 329 17.87 -4.88 -4.04
N THR A 330 17.20 -4.13 -3.18
CA THR A 330 17.41 -4.14 -1.72
C THR A 330 16.21 -4.72 -1.00
N SER A 331 16.42 -5.37 0.16
CA SER A 331 15.33 -5.78 1.04
C SER A 331 15.45 -5.02 2.36
N ILE A 332 14.40 -4.32 2.73
CA ILE A 332 14.34 -3.49 3.94
C ILE A 332 13.19 -3.99 4.81
N GLU A 333 13.45 -4.17 6.09
CA GLU A 333 12.41 -4.43 7.10
C GLU A 333 12.39 -3.27 8.08
N LEU A 334 11.21 -2.69 8.26
CA LEU A 334 10.97 -1.56 9.15
C LEU A 334 10.45 -2.06 10.50
N GLU A 335 10.93 -1.46 11.57
CA GLU A 335 10.39 -1.68 12.91
C GLU A 335 8.96 -1.18 13.02
N VAL A 336 8.24 -1.74 13.98
CA VAL A 336 6.89 -1.33 14.40
C VAL A 336 6.90 -1.07 15.91
N TRP A 337 5.90 -0.35 16.42
CA TRP A 337 5.87 0.05 17.82
C TRP A 337 4.53 -0.28 18.46
N GLN A 338 4.56 -0.61 19.75
CA GLN A 338 3.33 -0.71 20.52
C GLN A 338 2.71 0.67 20.73
N ARG A 339 1.44 0.79 20.43
CA ARG A 339 0.64 1.99 20.67
C ARG A 339 -0.43 1.69 21.72
N PRO A 340 -0.19 2.01 23.01
CA PRO A 340 -1.18 1.82 24.05
C PRO A 340 -2.44 2.64 23.79
N GLY A 341 -3.59 2.01 24.05
CA GLY A 341 -4.90 2.62 23.96
C GLY A 341 -5.71 2.46 25.25
N THR A 342 -7.02 2.36 25.10
CA THR A 342 -7.97 2.18 26.21
C THR A 342 -8.77 0.90 26.08
N THR A 343 -8.56 0.10 25.04
CA THR A 343 -9.40 -1.06 24.70
C THR A 343 -8.85 -2.39 25.20
N LEU A 344 -7.66 -2.41 25.79
CA LEU A 344 -7.06 -3.61 26.38
C LEU A 344 -7.02 -3.48 27.91
N GLY A 345 -7.52 -4.46 28.62
CA GLY A 345 -7.54 -4.54 30.08
C GLY A 345 -7.37 -5.96 30.60
N PRO A 346 -7.39 -6.19 31.94
CA PRO A 346 -7.34 -7.52 32.51
C PRO A 346 -8.53 -8.38 32.07
N VAL A 347 -8.33 -9.71 32.08
CA VAL A 347 -9.41 -10.66 31.84
C VAL A 347 -10.59 -10.38 32.75
N PRO A 348 -11.86 -10.37 32.27
CA PRO A 348 -13.04 -10.20 33.08
C PRO A 348 -13.08 -11.23 34.23
N GLN A 349 -13.35 -10.78 35.46
CA GLN A 349 -13.58 -11.70 36.55
C GLN A 349 -14.92 -12.41 36.33
N GLU A 350 -14.91 -13.74 36.33
CA GLU A 350 -16.16 -14.50 36.29
C GLU A 350 -16.94 -14.18 37.58
N VAL A 351 -18.13 -13.60 37.40
CA VAL A 351 -19.08 -13.30 38.50
C VAL A 351 -19.86 -14.55 38.87
#